data_c49504fb495d632cd252f2b9a6e57bd0
#
_entry.id   c49504fb495d632cd252f2b9a6e57bd0
#
_cell.length_a   1.000
_cell.length_b   1.000
_cell.length_c   1.000
_cell.angle_alpha   90.00
_cell.angle_beta   90.00
_cell.angle_gamma   90.00
#
_symmetry.space_group_name_H-M   'P 1'
#
loop_
_entity.id
_entity.type
_entity.pdbx_description
1 polymer ?
#
loop_
_entity_poly.entity_id
_entity_poly.type
_entity_poly.pdbx_seq_one_letter_code
_entity_poly.pdbx_strand_id
1 'polypeptide(L)'
;MRVLIRADASPTIGSGHIARCLTLARVLRKQGSHVAFACRRLPGHRLDALAAEGFETFALPDVYPDEDPQQAIESMLPWQADIEALDALLAGHAAFDWIIADHYGLDHHWQTAARRWAPRIAAVDDLATRRYSVDLLLNQNLSGLSANYAPLLPEDCRTLLGPRYAMLREEFVCPAIAIKPKARRVLVNFGGFDAAMQTHHAMLALKDFAELEVDFVAGADNPAWAQMQALAATRPHWRLHSFVSDFQQRMTAADLFIGAGGGTSWERAALGLPTLCIAVSNNQQANGEVMAAAGAHVFMGAREQVSVEQLRDAIGFVVDNFYLRLSLAERSRQLVDGRGALRVAAALAGAVLKLRLATLDDAQLLFDGRNAEAVRRWSLDTAAIEWPQHLNWLNASLRNPQRLLLIADADDGAVGVLRYDLRGFEAEVSLYLLEGRLGLGWGRALLARGEAFVREHWPQMTVVTAQVLPGNRPSLNVFRDAGFAQSACVFTKVLKDHRDE
;
A
#
# COMPACT_ATOMS: atom_id res chain seq x y z
N MET A 1 14.91 -8.18 8.53
CA MET A 1 13.71 -8.10 9.42
C MET A 1 12.92 -9.38 9.29
N ARG A 2 12.43 -9.93 10.41
CA ARG A 2 11.55 -11.11 10.46
C ARG A 2 10.12 -10.66 10.78
N VAL A 3 9.15 -11.02 9.99
CA VAL A 3 7.76 -10.57 10.12
C VAL A 3 6.82 -11.78 10.11
N LEU A 4 5.93 -11.85 11.10
CA LEU A 4 4.81 -12.79 11.11
C LEU A 4 3.52 -12.04 10.75
N ILE A 5 2.77 -12.55 9.80
CA ILE A 5 1.46 -12.01 9.43
C ILE A 5 0.38 -12.97 9.91
N ARG A 6 -0.53 -12.47 10.76
CA ARG A 6 -1.71 -13.20 11.23
C ARG A 6 -2.95 -12.70 10.50
N ALA A 7 -3.49 -13.51 9.61
CA ALA A 7 -4.69 -13.19 8.82
C ALA A 7 -5.40 -14.47 8.40
N ASP A 8 -6.72 -14.41 8.23
CA ASP A 8 -7.54 -15.55 7.80
C ASP A 8 -8.26 -15.28 6.46
N ALA A 9 -8.73 -16.35 5.82
CA ALA A 9 -9.61 -16.29 4.66
C ALA A 9 -10.61 -17.45 4.72
N SER A 10 -11.88 -17.16 4.40
CA SER A 10 -12.95 -18.14 4.21
C SER A 10 -14.01 -17.56 3.27
N PRO A 11 -15.02 -18.31 2.85
CA PRO A 11 -16.16 -17.75 2.11
C PRO A 11 -16.87 -16.61 2.83
N THR A 12 -16.93 -16.67 4.16
CA THR A 12 -17.58 -15.65 5.02
C THR A 12 -16.67 -14.44 5.27
N ILE A 13 -15.38 -14.67 5.59
CA ILE A 13 -14.38 -13.63 5.83
C ILE A 13 -14.00 -12.92 4.51
N GLY A 14 -14.02 -13.65 3.41
CA GLY A 14 -13.48 -13.23 2.14
C GLY A 14 -11.96 -13.43 2.06
N SER A 15 -11.36 -13.07 0.93
CA SER A 15 -9.92 -13.19 0.68
C SER A 15 -9.16 -11.86 0.80
N GLY A 16 -9.84 -10.79 1.16
CA GLY A 16 -9.30 -9.42 1.15
C GLY A 16 -8.12 -9.22 2.09
N HIS A 17 -8.20 -9.78 3.31
CA HIS A 17 -7.14 -9.70 4.33
C HIS A 17 -5.85 -10.36 3.83
N ILE A 18 -5.94 -11.60 3.36
CA ILE A 18 -4.78 -12.32 2.80
C ILE A 18 -4.23 -11.59 1.57
N ALA A 19 -5.07 -11.08 0.69
CA ALA A 19 -4.62 -10.42 -0.54
C ALA A 19 -3.81 -9.14 -0.25
N ARG A 20 -4.29 -8.28 0.67
CA ARG A 20 -3.56 -7.07 1.05
C ARG A 20 -2.29 -7.38 1.83
N CYS A 21 -2.34 -8.35 2.73
CA CYS A 21 -1.17 -8.82 3.46
C CYS A 21 -0.11 -9.46 2.56
N LEU A 22 -0.52 -10.26 1.57
CA LEU A 22 0.38 -10.84 0.58
C LEU A 22 1.09 -9.78 -0.26
N THR A 23 0.38 -8.71 -0.61
CA THR A 23 0.98 -7.56 -1.30
C THR A 23 2.10 -6.93 -0.47
N LEU A 24 1.86 -6.69 0.81
CA LEU A 24 2.88 -6.18 1.73
C LEU A 24 4.04 -7.16 1.91
N ALA A 25 3.73 -8.46 2.07
CA ALA A 25 4.72 -9.52 2.23
C ALA A 25 5.70 -9.59 1.05
N ARG A 26 5.21 -9.44 -0.17
CA ARG A 26 6.05 -9.40 -1.39
C ARG A 26 7.01 -8.21 -1.38
N VAL A 27 6.54 -7.04 -0.95
CA VAL A 27 7.38 -5.83 -0.81
C VAL A 27 8.45 -6.05 0.25
N LEU A 28 8.07 -6.54 1.43
CA LEU A 28 9.00 -6.81 2.53
C LEU A 28 10.06 -7.85 2.12
N ARG A 29 9.66 -8.92 1.41
CA ARG A 29 10.60 -9.93 0.90
C ARG A 29 11.57 -9.35 -0.14
N LYS A 30 11.11 -8.48 -1.03
CA LYS A 30 12.00 -7.75 -1.95
C LYS A 30 13.01 -6.85 -1.21
N GLN A 31 12.67 -6.40 0.00
CA GLN A 31 13.57 -5.65 0.88
C GLN A 31 14.51 -6.53 1.73
N GLY A 32 14.58 -7.84 1.48
CA GLY A 32 15.41 -8.78 2.23
C GLY A 32 14.79 -9.24 3.56
N SER A 33 13.50 -8.98 3.82
CA SER A 33 12.83 -9.45 5.02
C SER A 33 12.37 -10.90 4.88
N HIS A 34 12.49 -11.68 5.96
CA HIS A 34 11.84 -12.98 6.09
C HIS A 34 10.39 -12.78 6.53
N VAL A 35 9.43 -13.28 5.76
CA VAL A 35 8.00 -13.12 6.06
C VAL A 35 7.35 -14.50 6.15
N ALA A 36 6.62 -14.73 7.24
CA ALA A 36 5.83 -15.92 7.48
C ALA A 36 4.35 -15.55 7.70
N PHE A 37 3.46 -16.48 7.40
CA PHE A 37 2.03 -16.33 7.61
C PHE A 37 1.51 -17.35 8.64
N ALA A 38 0.65 -16.88 9.55
CA ALA A 38 -0.13 -17.73 10.44
C ALA A 38 -1.61 -17.58 10.08
N CYS A 39 -2.21 -18.67 9.58
CA CYS A 39 -3.59 -18.68 9.10
C CYS A 39 -4.32 -19.93 9.59
N ARG A 40 -5.63 -19.83 9.85
CA ARG A 40 -6.47 -20.96 10.21
C ARG A 40 -6.85 -21.78 8.99
N ARG A 41 -7.03 -23.09 9.22
CA ARG A 41 -7.49 -24.06 8.20
C ARG A 41 -9.01 -24.00 8.03
N LEU A 42 -9.55 -22.81 7.81
CA LEU A 42 -10.96 -22.63 7.49
C LEU A 42 -11.28 -23.15 6.08
N PRO A 43 -12.53 -23.52 5.78
CA PRO A 43 -12.95 -23.76 4.40
C PRO A 43 -12.58 -22.56 3.53
N GLY A 44 -11.95 -22.81 2.37
CA GLY A 44 -11.50 -21.71 1.47
C GLY A 44 -10.26 -20.95 1.91
N HIS A 45 -9.50 -21.44 2.92
CA HIS A 45 -8.22 -20.84 3.32
C HIS A 45 -7.23 -20.74 2.14
N ARG A 46 -6.20 -19.89 2.29
CA ARG A 46 -5.21 -19.62 1.24
C ARG A 46 -3.80 -20.13 1.56
N LEU A 47 -3.64 -21.02 2.55
CA LEU A 47 -2.33 -21.54 2.99
C LEU A 47 -1.52 -22.13 1.83
N ASP A 48 -2.15 -22.96 0.98
CA ASP A 48 -1.45 -23.61 -0.14
C ASP A 48 -0.95 -22.60 -1.17
N ALA A 49 -1.74 -21.55 -1.43
CA ALA A 49 -1.35 -20.47 -2.34
C ALA A 49 -0.18 -19.65 -1.77
N LEU A 50 -0.15 -19.39 -0.47
CA LEU A 50 0.95 -18.71 0.21
C LEU A 50 2.23 -19.54 0.19
N ALA A 51 2.11 -20.86 0.45
CA ALA A 51 3.24 -21.79 0.40
C ALA A 51 3.78 -21.94 -1.03
N ALA A 52 2.92 -21.99 -2.05
CA ALA A 52 3.30 -22.04 -3.45
C ALA A 52 4.08 -20.79 -3.91
N GLU A 53 3.84 -19.64 -3.26
CA GLU A 53 4.64 -18.43 -3.46
C GLU A 53 5.96 -18.41 -2.68
N GLY A 54 6.25 -19.47 -1.92
CA GLY A 54 7.49 -19.62 -1.15
C GLY A 54 7.50 -18.88 0.19
N PHE A 55 6.32 -18.57 0.76
CA PHE A 55 6.23 -18.06 2.13
C PHE A 55 6.17 -19.20 3.13
N GLU A 56 6.84 -19.05 4.26
CA GLU A 56 6.65 -19.94 5.40
C GLU A 56 5.23 -19.78 5.94
N THR A 57 4.55 -20.92 6.23
CA THR A 57 3.17 -20.90 6.68
C THR A 57 2.97 -21.72 7.94
N PHE A 58 2.29 -21.16 8.93
CA PHE A 58 1.84 -21.80 10.16
C PHE A 58 0.33 -22.01 10.08
N ALA A 59 -0.07 -23.27 9.98
CA ALA A 59 -1.47 -23.66 9.82
C ALA A 59 -2.12 -23.86 11.19
N LEU A 60 -2.91 -22.88 11.63
CA LEU A 60 -3.65 -22.94 12.87
C LEU A 60 -4.89 -23.86 12.74
N PRO A 61 -5.27 -24.62 13.79
CA PRO A 61 -6.49 -25.40 13.78
C PRO A 61 -7.73 -24.50 13.67
N ASP A 62 -8.81 -25.07 13.13
CA ASP A 62 -10.11 -24.42 13.16
C ASP A 62 -10.67 -24.46 14.60
N VAL A 63 -11.04 -23.29 15.12
CA VAL A 63 -11.61 -23.14 16.48
C VAL A 63 -12.86 -22.24 16.49
N TYR A 64 -13.36 -21.87 15.31
CA TYR A 64 -14.58 -21.10 15.24
C TYR A 64 -15.78 -22.00 15.59
N PRO A 65 -16.73 -21.48 16.39
CA PRO A 65 -17.99 -22.19 16.62
C PRO A 65 -18.79 -22.30 15.32
N ASP A 66 -19.77 -23.20 15.30
CA ASP A 66 -20.70 -23.36 14.20
C ASP A 66 -21.28 -21.98 13.80
N GLU A 67 -21.31 -21.72 12.51
CA GLU A 67 -21.58 -20.38 11.97
C GLU A 67 -22.95 -19.82 12.42
N ASP A 68 -22.93 -18.65 13.06
CA ASP A 68 -24.11 -17.78 13.11
C ASP A 68 -24.08 -16.85 11.88
N PRO A 69 -24.99 -17.00 10.91
CA PRO A 69 -25.00 -16.18 9.70
C PRO A 69 -25.16 -14.67 9.95
N GLN A 70 -25.56 -14.27 11.16
CA GLN A 70 -25.78 -12.89 11.54
C GLN A 70 -24.54 -12.22 12.17
N GLN A 71 -23.52 -12.97 12.53
CA GLN A 71 -22.30 -12.45 13.13
C GLN A 71 -21.10 -12.58 12.17
N ALA A 72 -20.22 -11.60 12.20
CA ALA A 72 -18.95 -11.74 11.52
C ALA A 72 -18.11 -12.79 12.24
N ILE A 73 -17.82 -13.92 11.57
CA ILE A 73 -17.11 -15.07 12.15
C ILE A 73 -15.81 -14.67 12.83
N GLU A 74 -15.09 -13.69 12.32
CA GLU A 74 -13.85 -13.18 12.87
C GLU A 74 -14.02 -12.65 14.30
N SER A 75 -15.16 -12.01 14.62
CA SER A 75 -15.43 -11.49 15.97
C SER A 75 -15.70 -12.57 17.02
N MET A 76 -15.90 -13.80 16.58
CA MET A 76 -16.19 -14.96 17.44
C MET A 76 -14.93 -15.72 17.84
N LEU A 77 -13.74 -15.36 17.34
CA LEU A 77 -12.51 -16.06 17.64
C LEU A 77 -12.10 -15.89 19.11
N PRO A 78 -12.00 -16.98 19.91
CA PRO A 78 -11.42 -16.92 21.24
C PRO A 78 -9.92 -16.58 21.14
N TRP A 79 -9.51 -15.40 21.55
CA TRP A 79 -8.12 -14.97 21.42
C TRP A 79 -7.14 -15.86 22.16
N GLN A 80 -7.53 -16.48 23.29
CA GLN A 80 -6.72 -17.42 24.04
C GLN A 80 -6.38 -18.67 23.21
N ALA A 81 -7.38 -19.25 22.54
CA ALA A 81 -7.16 -20.41 21.67
C ALA A 81 -6.24 -20.10 20.48
N ASP A 82 -6.25 -18.85 20.00
CA ASP A 82 -5.32 -18.39 18.96
C ASP A 82 -3.88 -18.31 19.48
N ILE A 83 -3.69 -17.77 20.69
CA ILE A 83 -2.40 -17.69 21.37
C ILE A 83 -1.85 -19.09 21.67
N GLU A 84 -2.66 -20.02 22.22
CA GLU A 84 -2.25 -21.39 22.52
C GLU A 84 -1.79 -22.15 21.27
N ALA A 85 -2.53 -22.00 20.16
CA ALA A 85 -2.17 -22.62 18.90
C ALA A 85 -0.87 -22.02 18.32
N LEU A 86 -0.66 -20.71 18.43
CA LEU A 86 0.58 -20.07 18.02
C LEU A 86 1.76 -20.46 18.91
N ASP A 87 1.59 -20.58 20.23
CA ASP A 87 2.65 -21.05 21.14
C ASP A 87 3.16 -22.45 20.71
N ALA A 88 2.26 -23.35 20.37
CA ALA A 88 2.63 -24.69 19.92
C ALA A 88 3.39 -24.67 18.58
N LEU A 89 2.97 -23.82 17.64
CA LEU A 89 3.56 -23.76 16.30
C LEU A 89 4.87 -22.97 16.25
N LEU A 90 5.02 -21.95 17.09
CA LEU A 90 6.20 -21.08 17.11
C LEU A 90 7.26 -21.53 18.11
N ALA A 91 7.03 -22.63 18.85
CA ALA A 91 7.99 -23.21 19.79
C ALA A 91 9.31 -23.53 19.07
N GLY A 92 10.41 -22.97 19.56
CA GLY A 92 11.75 -23.14 18.99
C GLY A 92 12.08 -22.26 17.77
N HIS A 93 11.13 -21.48 17.28
CA HIS A 93 11.40 -20.48 16.24
C HIS A 93 12.09 -19.25 16.82
N ALA A 94 12.94 -18.60 16.01
CA ALA A 94 13.53 -17.32 16.39
C ALA A 94 12.44 -16.24 16.44
N ALA A 95 12.59 -15.29 17.38
CA ALA A 95 11.67 -14.18 17.52
C ALA A 95 11.52 -13.36 16.23
N PHE A 96 10.35 -12.78 16.06
CA PHE A 96 10.06 -11.85 14.98
C PHE A 96 10.36 -10.41 15.42
N ASP A 97 10.62 -9.52 14.46
CA ASP A 97 10.71 -8.07 14.71
C ASP A 97 9.32 -7.44 14.79
N TRP A 98 8.41 -7.98 14.00
CA TRP A 98 7.01 -7.55 13.90
C TRP A 98 6.05 -8.72 13.81
N ILE A 99 4.89 -8.57 14.47
CA ILE A 99 3.67 -9.30 14.11
C ILE A 99 2.69 -8.30 13.50
N ILE A 100 2.13 -8.63 12.34
CA ILE A 100 1.09 -7.85 11.68
C ILE A 100 -0.22 -8.64 11.79
N ALA A 101 -1.18 -8.12 12.55
CA ALA A 101 -2.51 -8.71 12.71
C ALA A 101 -3.51 -8.00 11.79
N ASP A 102 -4.06 -8.73 10.84
CA ASP A 102 -5.13 -8.30 9.95
C ASP A 102 -6.36 -9.17 10.19
N HIS A 103 -7.07 -8.90 11.30
CA HIS A 103 -8.13 -9.74 11.80
C HIS A 103 -9.03 -9.00 12.78
N TYR A 104 -10.35 -9.01 12.57
CA TYR A 104 -11.29 -8.23 13.39
C TYR A 104 -11.50 -8.79 14.81
N GLY A 105 -11.30 -10.08 15.03
CA GLY A 105 -11.45 -10.72 16.33
C GLY A 105 -10.23 -10.63 17.26
N LEU A 106 -9.10 -10.06 16.82
CA LEU A 106 -7.87 -9.99 17.61
C LEU A 106 -7.70 -8.57 18.20
N ASP A 107 -8.04 -8.42 19.47
CA ASP A 107 -8.02 -7.16 20.20
C ASP A 107 -6.71 -6.94 20.99
N HIS A 108 -6.72 -5.96 21.89
CA HIS A 108 -5.59 -5.60 22.74
C HIS A 108 -5.11 -6.73 23.66
N HIS A 109 -5.96 -7.68 24.05
CA HIS A 109 -5.56 -8.82 24.87
C HIS A 109 -4.65 -9.75 24.07
N TRP A 110 -5.09 -10.12 22.87
CA TRP A 110 -4.28 -10.91 21.96
C TRP A 110 -2.97 -10.21 21.62
N GLN A 111 -3.04 -8.91 21.27
CA GLN A 111 -1.89 -8.12 20.87
C GLN A 111 -0.86 -8.00 22.00
N THR A 112 -1.32 -7.88 23.25
CA THR A 112 -0.45 -7.89 24.43
C THR A 112 0.20 -9.25 24.62
N ALA A 113 -0.56 -10.33 24.49
CA ALA A 113 -0.03 -11.69 24.62
C ALA A 113 0.98 -12.03 23.50
N ALA A 114 0.74 -11.55 22.27
CA ALA A 114 1.58 -11.80 21.11
C ALA A 114 2.99 -11.14 21.21
N ARG A 115 3.18 -10.18 22.12
CA ARG A 115 4.49 -9.55 22.35
C ARG A 115 5.57 -10.53 22.82
N ARG A 116 5.19 -11.74 23.26
CA ARG A 116 6.14 -12.81 23.59
C ARG A 116 6.94 -13.31 22.39
N TRP A 117 6.42 -13.14 21.16
CA TRP A 117 7.08 -13.56 19.93
C TRP A 117 7.68 -12.42 19.13
N ALA A 118 7.23 -11.18 19.37
CA ALA A 118 7.77 -10.00 18.70
C ALA A 118 7.66 -8.76 19.62
N PRO A 119 8.69 -7.91 19.68
CA PRO A 119 8.64 -6.67 20.47
C PRO A 119 7.64 -5.64 19.90
N ARG A 120 7.25 -5.77 18.63
CA ARG A 120 6.37 -4.80 17.94
C ARG A 120 5.20 -5.50 17.28
N ILE A 121 4.03 -4.88 17.47
CA ILE A 121 2.77 -5.34 16.87
C ILE A 121 2.21 -4.25 15.97
N ALA A 122 1.79 -4.64 14.76
CA ALA A 122 1.02 -3.78 13.87
C ALA A 122 -0.39 -4.37 13.69
N ALA A 123 -1.41 -3.52 13.64
CA ALA A 123 -2.76 -3.93 13.27
C ALA A 123 -3.18 -3.28 11.96
N VAL A 124 -3.84 -4.05 11.10
CA VAL A 124 -4.61 -3.55 9.97
C VAL A 124 -6.08 -3.58 10.36
N ASP A 125 -6.72 -2.43 10.38
CA ASP A 125 -8.11 -2.30 10.84
C ASP A 125 -8.84 -1.19 10.08
N ASP A 126 -10.14 -1.35 9.91
CA ASP A 126 -11.01 -0.37 9.26
C ASP A 126 -12.34 -0.14 10.00
N LEU A 127 -12.50 -0.73 11.18
CA LEU A 127 -13.71 -0.64 11.98
C LEU A 127 -13.63 0.41 13.09
N ALA A 128 -12.47 0.59 13.73
CA ALA A 128 -12.28 1.48 14.89
C ALA A 128 -13.27 1.19 16.05
N THR A 129 -13.51 -0.08 16.36
CA THR A 129 -14.56 -0.51 17.32
C THR A 129 -14.00 -1.11 18.61
N ARG A 130 -12.68 -1.29 18.75
CA ARG A 130 -12.04 -1.97 19.88
C ARG A 130 -10.76 -1.26 20.32
N ARG A 131 -10.27 -1.57 21.52
CA ARG A 131 -8.97 -1.10 22.01
C ARG A 131 -7.85 -1.90 21.37
N TYR A 132 -6.71 -1.25 21.19
CA TYR A 132 -5.49 -1.82 20.60
C TYR A 132 -4.30 -1.69 21.56
N SER A 133 -3.40 -2.67 21.51
CA SER A 133 -2.08 -2.66 22.14
C SER A 133 -1.01 -2.83 21.05
N VAL A 134 -0.89 -1.84 20.16
CA VAL A 134 -0.06 -1.90 18.96
C VAL A 134 0.89 -0.72 18.88
N ASP A 135 2.02 -0.92 18.19
CA ASP A 135 3.02 0.11 17.90
C ASP A 135 2.72 0.83 16.58
N LEU A 136 1.94 0.17 15.69
CA LEU A 136 1.51 0.73 14.43
C LEU A 136 0.10 0.30 14.09
N LEU A 137 -0.76 1.25 13.72
CA LEU A 137 -2.10 0.98 13.17
C LEU A 137 -2.18 1.44 11.72
N LEU A 138 -2.67 0.57 10.85
CA LEU A 138 -2.93 0.86 9.45
C LEU A 138 -4.44 0.81 9.17
N ASN A 139 -5.02 1.92 8.69
CA ASN A 139 -6.32 1.93 8.01
C ASN A 139 -6.15 2.56 6.63
N GLN A 140 -6.32 1.77 5.59
CA GLN A 140 -6.16 2.22 4.21
C GLN A 140 -7.41 2.90 3.64
N ASN A 141 -8.52 2.95 4.38
CA ASN A 141 -9.77 3.54 3.91
C ASN A 141 -9.80 5.06 4.14
N LEU A 142 -10.50 5.77 3.27
CA LEU A 142 -10.67 7.21 3.39
C LEU A 142 -11.54 7.59 4.61
N SER A 143 -12.42 6.68 5.06
CA SER A 143 -13.21 6.80 6.28
C SER A 143 -12.38 6.67 7.57
N GLY A 144 -11.12 6.22 7.48
CA GLY A 144 -10.22 6.06 8.63
C GLY A 144 -9.72 7.39 9.15
N LEU A 145 -10.45 8.01 10.07
CA LEU A 145 -10.10 9.30 10.67
C LEU A 145 -9.31 9.12 11.97
N SER A 146 -8.32 9.97 12.20
CA SER A 146 -7.52 9.96 13.43
C SER A 146 -8.38 10.08 14.69
N ALA A 147 -9.44 10.89 14.66
CA ALA A 147 -10.35 11.07 15.79
C ALA A 147 -11.05 9.77 16.22
N ASN A 148 -11.29 8.84 15.29
CA ASN A 148 -11.94 7.56 15.61
C ASN A 148 -11.00 6.63 16.38
N TYR A 149 -9.70 6.71 16.10
CA TYR A 149 -8.69 5.84 16.70
C TYR A 149 -8.04 6.42 17.96
N ALA A 150 -7.99 7.74 18.12
CA ALA A 150 -7.30 8.39 19.25
C ALA A 150 -7.68 7.83 20.64
N PRO A 151 -8.96 7.56 20.97
CA PRO A 151 -9.32 7.00 22.28
C PRO A 151 -9.02 5.49 22.43
N LEU A 152 -8.65 4.82 21.34
CA LEU A 152 -8.51 3.36 21.28
C LEU A 152 -7.05 2.90 21.25
N LEU A 153 -6.10 3.80 20.99
CA LEU A 153 -4.69 3.52 20.75
C LEU A 153 -3.82 3.97 21.93
N PRO A 154 -2.65 3.31 22.15
CA PRO A 154 -1.58 3.87 22.98
C PRO A 154 -1.11 5.24 22.46
N GLU A 155 -0.63 6.12 23.35
CA GLU A 155 -0.17 7.47 22.98
C GLU A 155 1.00 7.48 22.00
N ASP A 156 1.87 6.49 22.04
CA ASP A 156 3.05 6.32 21.19
C ASP A 156 2.77 5.52 19.92
N CYS A 157 1.53 5.07 19.70
CA CYS A 157 1.16 4.31 18.52
C CYS A 157 1.25 5.16 17.25
N ARG A 158 2.04 4.70 16.30
CA ARG A 158 2.11 5.31 14.97
C ARG A 158 0.90 4.93 14.13
N THR A 159 0.22 5.92 13.55
CA THR A 159 -0.93 5.68 12.68
C THR A 159 -0.59 5.92 11.21
N LEU A 160 -1.03 5.02 10.33
CA LEU A 160 -0.97 5.13 8.87
C LEU A 160 -2.41 5.13 8.35
N LEU A 161 -2.99 6.32 8.20
CA LEU A 161 -4.40 6.48 7.87
C LEU A 161 -4.59 7.03 6.46
N GLY A 162 -5.59 6.48 5.79
CA GLY A 162 -6.05 6.93 4.47
C GLY A 162 -5.46 6.14 3.29
N PRO A 163 -6.03 6.37 2.10
CA PRO A 163 -5.77 5.57 0.90
C PRO A 163 -4.37 5.70 0.32
N ARG A 164 -3.60 6.70 0.74
CA ARG A 164 -2.16 6.76 0.41
C ARG A 164 -1.35 5.55 0.90
N TYR A 165 -1.92 4.79 1.86
CA TYR A 165 -1.37 3.55 2.41
C TYR A 165 -2.06 2.30 1.88
N ALA A 166 -2.93 2.42 0.87
CA ALA A 166 -3.58 1.28 0.25
C ALA A 166 -2.54 0.29 -0.29
N MET A 167 -2.60 -0.94 0.23
CA MET A 167 -1.66 -2.01 -0.10
C MET A 167 -2.01 -2.63 -1.45
N LEU A 168 -1.61 -1.95 -2.53
CA LEU A 168 -1.84 -2.38 -3.90
C LEU A 168 -0.61 -3.08 -4.49
N ARG A 169 -0.86 -4.04 -5.37
CA ARG A 169 0.15 -4.75 -6.14
C ARG A 169 0.95 -3.77 -7.02
N GLU A 170 2.21 -4.10 -7.29
CA GLU A 170 3.13 -3.23 -8.04
C GLU A 170 2.61 -2.82 -9.42
N GLU A 171 1.82 -3.66 -10.06
CA GLU A 171 1.19 -3.41 -11.36
C GLU A 171 0.24 -2.20 -11.39
N PHE A 172 -0.23 -1.74 -10.21
CA PHE A 172 -1.03 -0.52 -10.07
C PHE A 172 -0.20 0.76 -9.93
N VAL A 173 1.13 0.65 -9.89
CA VAL A 173 2.04 1.79 -9.99
C VAL A 173 2.28 2.09 -11.47
N CYS A 174 1.27 2.61 -12.14
CA CYS A 174 1.28 2.85 -13.57
C CYS A 174 0.69 4.24 -13.91
N PRO A 175 0.89 4.73 -15.15
CA PRO A 175 0.22 5.95 -15.61
C PRO A 175 -1.31 5.85 -15.50
N ALA A 176 -1.96 7.01 -15.37
CA ALA A 176 -3.42 7.08 -15.39
C ALA A 176 -3.98 6.58 -16.73
N ILE A 177 -5.16 5.96 -16.67
CA ILE A 177 -5.93 5.62 -17.88
C ILE A 177 -6.31 6.92 -18.60
N ALA A 178 -6.11 6.94 -19.93
CA ALA A 178 -6.58 8.04 -20.75
C ALA A 178 -8.12 7.96 -20.91
N ILE A 179 -8.80 9.01 -20.46
CA ILE A 179 -10.27 9.08 -20.58
C ILE A 179 -10.66 9.40 -22.02
N LYS A 180 -11.41 8.48 -22.66
CA LYS A 180 -11.85 8.63 -24.03
C LYS A 180 -13.12 9.49 -24.13
N PRO A 181 -13.32 10.23 -25.24
CA PRO A 181 -14.55 11.01 -25.45
C PRO A 181 -15.83 10.19 -25.31
N LYS A 182 -15.83 8.96 -25.84
CA LYS A 182 -16.94 7.99 -25.71
C LYS A 182 -16.47 6.78 -24.90
N ALA A 183 -17.21 6.41 -23.87
CA ALA A 183 -17.04 5.16 -23.17
C ALA A 183 -17.64 4.02 -24.02
N ARG A 184 -16.89 2.93 -24.16
CA ARG A 184 -17.32 1.73 -24.91
C ARG A 184 -17.09 0.44 -24.15
N ARG A 185 -16.10 0.39 -23.28
CA ARG A 185 -15.72 -0.81 -22.53
C ARG A 185 -16.10 -0.70 -21.08
N VAL A 186 -16.91 -1.61 -20.62
CA VAL A 186 -17.37 -1.68 -19.24
C VAL A 186 -16.83 -2.96 -18.61
N LEU A 187 -16.29 -2.85 -17.40
CA LEU A 187 -15.90 -3.99 -16.59
C LEU A 187 -16.83 -4.05 -15.37
N VAL A 188 -17.44 -5.21 -15.13
CA VAL A 188 -18.37 -5.46 -14.01
C VAL A 188 -17.78 -6.50 -13.08
N ASN A 189 -17.62 -6.15 -11.79
CA ASN A 189 -17.20 -7.10 -10.76
C ASN A 189 -17.69 -6.69 -9.36
N PHE A 190 -18.42 -7.58 -8.70
CA PHE A 190 -18.91 -7.43 -7.33
C PHE A 190 -18.21 -8.36 -6.33
N GLY A 191 -17.02 -8.90 -6.70
CA GLY A 191 -16.26 -9.86 -5.92
C GLY A 191 -16.41 -11.29 -6.43
N GLY A 192 -15.56 -12.19 -5.90
CA GLY A 192 -15.49 -13.57 -6.39
C GLY A 192 -16.75 -14.39 -6.11
N PHE A 193 -17.41 -14.18 -4.98
CA PHE A 193 -18.61 -14.94 -4.61
C PHE A 193 -19.91 -14.29 -5.08
N ASP A 194 -20.03 -12.96 -5.00
CA ASP A 194 -21.23 -12.18 -5.41
C ASP A 194 -22.57 -12.88 -5.03
N ALA A 195 -22.68 -13.34 -3.79
CA ALA A 195 -23.85 -14.05 -3.28
C ALA A 195 -25.15 -13.25 -3.42
N ALA A 196 -25.04 -11.93 -3.51
CA ALA A 196 -26.15 -11.01 -3.71
C ALA A 196 -26.58 -10.84 -5.18
N MET A 197 -25.99 -11.60 -6.10
CA MET A 197 -26.29 -11.61 -7.54
C MET A 197 -26.22 -10.22 -8.21
N GLN A 198 -25.37 -9.31 -7.70
CA GLN A 198 -25.25 -7.95 -8.21
C GLN A 198 -24.69 -7.90 -9.63
N THR A 199 -23.87 -8.87 -10.02
CA THR A 199 -23.42 -9.01 -11.42
C THR A 199 -24.60 -9.26 -12.35
N HIS A 200 -25.52 -10.15 -11.99
CA HIS A 200 -26.74 -10.40 -12.77
C HIS A 200 -27.63 -9.14 -12.82
N HIS A 201 -27.75 -8.42 -11.71
CA HIS A 201 -28.48 -7.15 -11.63
C HIS A 201 -27.89 -6.10 -12.59
N ALA A 202 -26.56 -5.97 -12.64
CA ALA A 202 -25.88 -5.10 -13.59
C ALA A 202 -26.06 -5.55 -15.06
N MET A 203 -26.10 -6.85 -15.34
CA MET A 203 -26.40 -7.37 -16.67
C MET A 203 -27.80 -6.93 -17.14
N LEU A 204 -28.79 -6.99 -16.25
CA LEU A 204 -30.15 -6.52 -16.59
C LEU A 204 -30.18 -5.01 -16.87
N ALA A 205 -29.41 -4.20 -16.14
CA ALA A 205 -29.30 -2.76 -16.36
C ALA A 205 -28.56 -2.41 -17.69
N LEU A 206 -27.60 -3.25 -18.09
CA LEU A 206 -26.77 -3.05 -19.30
C LEU A 206 -27.46 -3.53 -20.60
N LYS A 207 -28.58 -4.24 -20.52
CA LYS A 207 -29.21 -4.89 -21.70
C LYS A 207 -29.57 -3.94 -22.83
N ASP A 208 -29.85 -2.67 -22.53
CA ASP A 208 -30.31 -1.66 -23.48
C ASP A 208 -29.14 -0.90 -24.17
N PHE A 209 -27.88 -1.16 -23.78
CA PHE A 209 -26.68 -0.54 -24.33
C PHE A 209 -25.98 -1.48 -25.33
N ALA A 210 -26.52 -1.58 -26.54
CA ALA A 210 -26.04 -2.53 -27.56
C ALA A 210 -24.63 -2.24 -28.08
N GLU A 211 -24.15 -1.00 -27.93
CA GLU A 211 -22.85 -0.53 -28.38
C GLU A 211 -21.73 -0.75 -27.37
N LEU A 212 -22.04 -1.17 -26.14
CA LEU A 212 -21.04 -1.39 -25.11
C LEU A 212 -20.47 -2.81 -25.18
N GLU A 213 -19.15 -2.89 -25.16
CA GLU A 213 -18.40 -4.12 -24.90
C GLU A 213 -18.32 -4.32 -23.38
N VAL A 214 -18.83 -5.43 -22.87
CA VAL A 214 -18.87 -5.65 -21.41
C VAL A 214 -18.19 -6.95 -21.02
N ASP A 215 -17.20 -6.84 -20.14
CA ASP A 215 -16.62 -7.96 -19.43
C ASP A 215 -17.26 -8.08 -18.04
N PHE A 216 -17.87 -9.23 -17.75
CA PHE A 216 -18.41 -9.57 -16.43
C PHE A 216 -17.47 -10.59 -15.78
N VAL A 217 -17.05 -10.33 -14.54
CA VAL A 217 -16.21 -11.24 -13.76
C VAL A 217 -16.93 -11.60 -12.48
N ALA A 218 -17.38 -12.85 -12.36
CA ALA A 218 -18.07 -13.39 -11.17
C ALA A 218 -17.72 -14.88 -11.02
N GLY A 219 -17.58 -15.38 -9.79
CA GLY A 219 -17.29 -16.80 -9.57
C GLY A 219 -18.35 -17.74 -10.14
N ALA A 220 -17.95 -18.94 -10.55
CA ALA A 220 -18.87 -19.94 -11.10
C ALA A 220 -19.93 -20.43 -10.09
N ASP A 221 -19.65 -20.24 -8.79
CA ASP A 221 -20.57 -20.57 -7.69
C ASP A 221 -21.63 -19.47 -7.46
N ASN A 222 -21.67 -18.43 -8.28
CA ASN A 222 -22.70 -17.39 -8.22
C ASN A 222 -24.10 -18.00 -8.42
N PRO A 223 -25.07 -17.75 -7.52
CA PRO A 223 -26.42 -18.35 -7.62
C PRO A 223 -27.12 -18.08 -8.96
N ALA A 224 -26.81 -16.95 -9.64
CA ALA A 224 -27.38 -16.60 -10.94
C ALA A 224 -26.49 -17.01 -12.14
N TRP A 225 -25.48 -17.87 -11.95
CA TRP A 225 -24.53 -18.19 -13.01
C TRP A 225 -25.17 -18.66 -14.32
N ALA A 226 -26.12 -19.59 -14.24
CA ALA A 226 -26.83 -20.11 -15.42
C ALA A 226 -27.63 -19.03 -16.16
N GLN A 227 -28.30 -18.10 -15.41
CA GLN A 227 -29.01 -16.99 -16.01
C GLN A 227 -28.05 -16.00 -16.67
N MET A 228 -26.91 -15.72 -16.02
CA MET A 228 -25.87 -14.86 -16.59
C MET A 228 -25.29 -15.45 -17.89
N GLN A 229 -25.03 -16.75 -17.94
CA GLN A 229 -24.56 -17.43 -19.14
C GLN A 229 -25.58 -17.34 -20.28
N ALA A 230 -26.85 -17.61 -19.98
CA ALA A 230 -27.92 -17.51 -20.98
C ALA A 230 -28.05 -16.10 -21.54
N LEU A 231 -27.98 -15.09 -20.65
CA LEU A 231 -28.08 -13.69 -21.05
C LEU A 231 -26.85 -13.23 -21.86
N ALA A 232 -25.66 -13.60 -21.47
CA ALA A 232 -24.42 -13.27 -22.17
C ALA A 232 -24.40 -13.91 -23.60
N ALA A 233 -24.89 -15.13 -23.75
CA ALA A 233 -24.95 -15.84 -25.04
C ALA A 233 -25.81 -15.09 -26.08
N THR A 234 -26.75 -14.24 -25.69
CA THR A 234 -27.58 -13.44 -26.58
C THR A 234 -26.93 -12.12 -27.02
N ARG A 235 -25.72 -11.80 -26.54
CA ARG A 235 -25.07 -10.51 -26.73
C ARG A 235 -23.63 -10.70 -27.23
N PRO A 236 -23.33 -10.40 -28.51
CA PRO A 236 -22.02 -10.68 -29.10
C PRO A 236 -20.87 -9.89 -28.50
N HIS A 237 -21.16 -8.77 -27.82
CA HIS A 237 -20.15 -7.90 -27.19
C HIS A 237 -20.03 -8.12 -25.69
N TRP A 238 -20.68 -9.15 -25.13
CA TRP A 238 -20.60 -9.51 -23.71
C TRP A 238 -19.73 -10.74 -23.50
N ARG A 239 -18.88 -10.69 -22.49
CA ARG A 239 -18.03 -11.80 -22.08
C ARG A 239 -18.22 -12.05 -20.60
N LEU A 240 -18.58 -13.27 -20.25
CA LEU A 240 -18.72 -13.71 -18.85
C LEU A 240 -17.53 -14.61 -18.48
N HIS A 241 -16.83 -14.26 -17.42
CA HIS A 241 -15.65 -14.96 -16.90
C HIS A 241 -15.89 -15.44 -15.48
N SER A 242 -15.61 -16.71 -15.19
CA SER A 242 -15.64 -17.25 -13.84
C SER A 242 -14.38 -16.86 -13.03
N PHE A 243 -13.28 -16.62 -13.73
CA PHE A 243 -12.00 -16.17 -13.19
C PHE A 243 -11.18 -15.51 -14.31
N VAL A 244 -10.39 -14.53 -13.95
CA VAL A 244 -9.41 -13.90 -14.85
C VAL A 244 -8.09 -13.69 -14.11
N SER A 245 -6.97 -14.00 -14.75
CA SER A 245 -5.62 -13.72 -14.22
C SER A 245 -5.11 -12.33 -14.59
N ASP A 246 -5.72 -11.70 -15.59
CA ASP A 246 -5.36 -10.41 -16.21
C ASP A 246 -6.28 -9.26 -15.75
N PHE A 247 -6.79 -9.31 -14.51
CA PHE A 247 -7.82 -8.38 -14.01
C PHE A 247 -7.37 -6.92 -14.08
N GLN A 248 -6.11 -6.62 -13.73
CA GLN A 248 -5.53 -5.27 -13.84
C GLN A 248 -5.51 -4.77 -15.29
N GLN A 249 -5.16 -5.62 -16.24
CA GLN A 249 -5.14 -5.27 -17.67
C GLN A 249 -6.55 -4.95 -18.19
N ARG A 250 -7.57 -5.72 -17.76
CA ARG A 250 -8.97 -5.45 -18.07
C ARG A 250 -9.45 -4.13 -17.47
N MET A 251 -9.09 -3.84 -16.22
CA MET A 251 -9.36 -2.54 -15.61
C MET A 251 -8.73 -1.40 -16.42
N THR A 252 -7.46 -1.56 -16.84
CA THR A 252 -6.75 -0.55 -17.64
C THR A 252 -7.38 -0.35 -19.02
N ALA A 253 -7.98 -1.38 -19.60
CA ALA A 253 -8.66 -1.32 -20.89
C ALA A 253 -10.10 -0.77 -20.81
N ALA A 254 -10.70 -0.78 -19.63
CA ALA A 254 -12.08 -0.33 -19.41
C ALA A 254 -12.18 1.21 -19.39
N ASP A 255 -13.34 1.71 -19.83
CA ASP A 255 -13.71 3.13 -19.77
C ASP A 255 -14.63 3.43 -18.58
N LEU A 256 -15.28 2.39 -18.04
CA LEU A 256 -16.18 2.44 -16.88
C LEU A 256 -16.10 1.13 -16.09
N PHE A 257 -16.11 1.22 -14.78
CA PHE A 257 -16.24 0.08 -13.90
C PHE A 257 -17.58 0.15 -13.14
N ILE A 258 -18.24 -1.01 -12.99
CA ILE A 258 -19.44 -1.15 -12.16
C ILE A 258 -19.15 -2.24 -11.13
N GLY A 259 -19.27 -1.94 -9.84
CA GLY A 259 -18.96 -2.97 -8.85
C GLY A 259 -19.00 -2.54 -7.39
N ALA A 260 -18.52 -3.45 -6.54
CA ALA A 260 -18.57 -3.32 -5.11
C ALA A 260 -17.59 -2.28 -4.53
N GLY A 261 -17.87 -1.81 -3.31
CA GLY A 261 -17.06 -0.83 -2.57
C GLY A 261 -15.89 -1.42 -1.76
N GLY A 262 -15.48 -2.67 -2.04
CA GLY A 262 -14.39 -3.36 -1.34
C GLY A 262 -12.98 -2.91 -1.73
N GLY A 263 -11.97 -3.74 -1.47
CA GLY A 263 -10.54 -3.43 -1.68
C GLY A 263 -10.17 -3.00 -3.11
N THR A 264 -10.89 -3.49 -4.13
CA THR A 264 -10.71 -3.08 -5.53
C THR A 264 -11.05 -1.60 -5.78
N SER A 265 -11.68 -0.90 -4.83
CA SER A 265 -11.90 0.56 -4.93
C SER A 265 -10.58 1.31 -5.05
N TRP A 266 -9.57 0.87 -4.33
CA TRP A 266 -8.23 1.48 -4.37
C TRP A 266 -7.47 1.14 -5.66
N GLU A 267 -7.65 -0.05 -6.21
CA GLU A 267 -7.11 -0.46 -7.51
C GLU A 267 -7.68 0.42 -8.64
N ARG A 268 -9.00 0.61 -8.66
CA ARG A 268 -9.67 1.50 -9.61
C ARG A 268 -9.23 2.95 -9.47
N ALA A 269 -9.14 3.43 -8.21
CA ALA A 269 -8.67 4.78 -7.92
C ALA A 269 -7.23 5.02 -8.38
N ALA A 270 -6.33 4.04 -8.17
CA ALA A 270 -4.95 4.12 -8.63
C ALA A 270 -4.84 4.20 -10.16
N LEU A 271 -5.74 3.58 -10.89
CA LEU A 271 -5.80 3.67 -12.36
C LEU A 271 -6.49 4.95 -12.85
N GLY A 272 -7.31 5.59 -12.02
CA GLY A 272 -8.20 6.66 -12.44
C GLY A 272 -9.40 6.13 -13.26
N LEU A 273 -9.88 4.90 -12.95
CA LEU A 273 -10.98 4.27 -13.69
C LEU A 273 -12.33 4.80 -13.16
N PRO A 274 -13.11 5.53 -13.99
CA PRO A 274 -14.44 5.98 -13.62
C PRO A 274 -15.31 4.81 -13.13
N THR A 275 -16.03 4.99 -12.03
CA THR A 275 -16.68 3.88 -11.35
C THR A 275 -18.09 4.26 -10.89
N LEU A 276 -19.04 3.34 -11.13
CA LEU A 276 -20.32 3.24 -10.43
C LEU A 276 -20.15 2.20 -9.30
N CYS A 277 -20.30 2.63 -8.06
CA CYS A 277 -20.08 1.82 -6.88
C CYS A 277 -21.40 1.51 -6.15
N ILE A 278 -21.63 0.23 -5.83
CA ILE A 278 -22.74 -0.23 -5.01
C ILE A 278 -22.18 -0.96 -3.79
N ALA A 279 -22.60 -0.61 -2.59
CA ALA A 279 -22.20 -1.33 -1.38
C ALA A 279 -22.96 -2.66 -1.28
N VAL A 280 -22.20 -3.77 -1.24
CA VAL A 280 -22.75 -5.13 -1.10
C VAL A 280 -22.72 -5.62 0.34
N SER A 281 -22.05 -4.87 1.24
CA SER A 281 -21.97 -5.14 2.68
C SER A 281 -21.86 -3.82 3.45
N ASN A 282 -22.26 -3.85 4.74
CA ASN A 282 -22.35 -2.65 5.58
C ASN A 282 -21.00 -1.92 5.76
N ASN A 283 -19.89 -2.65 5.86
CA ASN A 283 -18.55 -2.05 6.01
C ASN A 283 -18.09 -1.28 4.76
N GLN A 284 -18.75 -1.45 3.60
CA GLN A 284 -18.44 -0.73 2.37
C GLN A 284 -19.15 0.62 2.26
N GLN A 285 -20.26 0.81 2.99
CA GLN A 285 -21.11 1.98 2.84
C GLN A 285 -20.38 3.27 3.22
N ALA A 286 -19.82 3.33 4.43
CA ALA A 286 -19.13 4.53 4.92
C ALA A 286 -17.97 4.94 4.00
N ASN A 287 -17.18 3.98 3.52
CA ASN A 287 -16.10 4.29 2.59
C ASN A 287 -16.62 4.71 1.21
N GLY A 288 -17.72 4.12 0.73
CA GLY A 288 -18.39 4.51 -0.51
C GLY A 288 -18.88 5.96 -0.47
N GLU A 289 -19.52 6.37 0.62
CA GLU A 289 -20.01 7.73 0.82
C GLU A 289 -18.86 8.77 0.85
N VAL A 290 -17.80 8.51 1.61
CA VAL A 290 -16.65 9.46 1.70
C VAL A 290 -15.89 9.56 0.38
N MET A 291 -15.74 8.45 -0.37
CA MET A 291 -15.12 8.47 -1.70
C MET A 291 -15.97 9.26 -2.71
N ALA A 292 -17.31 9.14 -2.64
CA ALA A 292 -18.22 9.94 -3.47
C ALA A 292 -18.15 11.42 -3.10
N ALA A 293 -18.13 11.75 -1.82
CA ALA A 293 -17.96 13.13 -1.35
C ALA A 293 -16.61 13.73 -1.80
N ALA A 294 -15.55 12.92 -1.93
CA ALA A 294 -14.28 13.31 -2.51
C ALA A 294 -14.31 13.41 -4.06
N GLY A 295 -15.41 13.02 -4.70
CA GLY A 295 -15.56 13.00 -6.16
C GLY A 295 -14.79 11.86 -6.85
N ALA A 296 -14.42 10.81 -6.13
CA ALA A 296 -13.59 9.72 -6.66
C ALA A 296 -14.40 8.63 -7.39
N HIS A 297 -15.68 8.51 -7.12
CA HIS A 297 -16.61 7.63 -7.83
C HIS A 297 -18.06 8.11 -7.69
N VAL A 298 -18.97 7.54 -8.43
CA VAL A 298 -20.43 7.69 -8.20
C VAL A 298 -20.87 6.56 -7.29
N PHE A 299 -21.35 6.90 -6.08
CA PHE A 299 -21.87 5.94 -5.12
C PHE A 299 -23.40 5.85 -5.28
N MET A 300 -23.90 4.65 -5.58
CA MET A 300 -25.31 4.39 -5.81
C MET A 300 -26.12 4.09 -4.52
N GLY A 301 -25.42 3.75 -3.43
CA GLY A 301 -26.02 3.33 -2.16
C GLY A 301 -25.80 1.85 -1.86
N ALA A 302 -26.55 1.36 -0.86
CA ALA A 302 -26.59 -0.06 -0.53
C ALA A 302 -27.37 -0.85 -1.61
N ARG A 303 -26.99 -2.09 -1.84
CA ARG A 303 -27.57 -2.96 -2.90
C ARG A 303 -29.10 -3.06 -2.84
N GLU A 304 -29.67 -3.02 -1.65
CA GLU A 304 -31.14 -3.09 -1.43
C GLU A 304 -31.87 -1.82 -1.88
N GLN A 305 -31.13 -0.73 -2.10
CA GLN A 305 -31.65 0.59 -2.47
C GLN A 305 -31.51 0.89 -3.96
N VAL A 306 -30.81 0.04 -4.71
CA VAL A 306 -30.46 0.29 -6.13
C VAL A 306 -31.30 -0.60 -7.03
N SER A 307 -32.27 -0.03 -7.73
CA SER A 307 -33.04 -0.77 -8.74
C SER A 307 -32.30 -0.93 -10.06
N VAL A 308 -32.75 -1.85 -10.91
CA VAL A 308 -32.21 -2.04 -12.27
C VAL A 308 -32.34 -0.76 -13.10
N GLU A 309 -33.46 -0.06 -12.98
CA GLU A 309 -33.74 1.19 -13.67
C GLU A 309 -32.79 2.30 -13.23
N GLN A 310 -32.61 2.48 -11.92
CA GLN A 310 -31.67 3.47 -11.38
C GLN A 310 -30.23 3.21 -11.85
N LEU A 311 -29.82 1.94 -11.83
CA LEU A 311 -28.47 1.57 -12.30
C LEU A 311 -28.34 1.81 -13.81
N ARG A 312 -29.35 1.47 -14.63
CA ARG A 312 -29.38 1.74 -16.07
C ARG A 312 -29.25 3.24 -16.36
N ASP A 313 -30.03 4.07 -15.66
CA ASP A 313 -30.01 5.52 -15.88
C ASP A 313 -28.66 6.13 -15.47
N ALA A 314 -28.06 5.66 -14.37
CA ALA A 314 -26.72 6.05 -13.97
C ALA A 314 -25.64 5.61 -14.98
N ILE A 315 -25.75 4.41 -15.55
CA ILE A 315 -24.85 3.92 -16.61
C ILE A 315 -24.91 4.87 -17.81
N GLY A 316 -26.11 5.15 -18.33
CA GLY A 316 -26.30 6.06 -19.45
C GLY A 316 -25.71 7.43 -19.18
N PHE A 317 -26.00 8.01 -18.02
CA PHE A 317 -25.46 9.31 -17.65
C PHE A 317 -23.93 9.36 -17.61
N VAL A 318 -23.27 8.34 -17.03
CA VAL A 318 -21.80 8.31 -16.93
C VAL A 318 -21.17 7.99 -18.28
N VAL A 319 -21.74 7.08 -19.08
CA VAL A 319 -21.25 6.71 -20.41
C VAL A 319 -21.22 7.92 -21.35
N ASP A 320 -22.26 8.74 -21.32
CA ASP A 320 -22.41 9.90 -22.21
C ASP A 320 -21.68 11.16 -21.72
N ASN A 321 -21.28 11.20 -20.44
CA ASN A 321 -20.69 12.39 -19.87
C ASN A 321 -19.15 12.30 -19.74
N PHE A 322 -18.44 12.77 -20.76
CA PHE A 322 -16.97 12.80 -20.78
C PHE A 322 -16.38 13.58 -19.59
N TYR A 323 -16.90 14.78 -19.28
CA TYR A 323 -16.33 15.63 -18.24
C TYR A 323 -16.54 15.05 -16.84
N LEU A 324 -17.64 14.35 -16.61
CA LEU A 324 -17.85 13.62 -15.35
C LEU A 324 -16.79 12.51 -15.23
N ARG A 325 -16.59 11.69 -16.26
CA ARG A 325 -15.58 10.62 -16.23
C ARG A 325 -14.17 11.18 -16.01
N LEU A 326 -13.82 12.29 -16.66
CA LEU A 326 -12.54 12.96 -16.48
C LEU A 326 -12.36 13.43 -15.03
N SER A 327 -13.37 14.10 -14.46
CA SER A 327 -13.35 14.56 -13.08
C SER A 327 -13.20 13.41 -12.07
N LEU A 328 -13.97 12.32 -12.24
CA LEU A 328 -13.85 11.13 -11.39
C LEU A 328 -12.45 10.52 -11.44
N ALA A 329 -11.87 10.42 -12.65
CA ALA A 329 -10.53 9.89 -12.85
C ALA A 329 -9.44 10.74 -12.16
N GLU A 330 -9.49 12.05 -12.33
CA GLU A 330 -8.54 12.97 -11.70
C GLU A 330 -8.63 12.95 -10.17
N ARG A 331 -9.85 12.99 -9.63
CA ARG A 331 -10.10 12.99 -8.19
C ARG A 331 -9.67 11.66 -7.53
N SER A 332 -10.01 10.53 -8.13
CA SER A 332 -9.61 9.22 -7.60
C SER A 332 -8.09 9.04 -7.58
N ARG A 333 -7.40 9.49 -8.61
CA ARG A 333 -5.92 9.47 -8.71
C ARG A 333 -5.23 10.35 -7.65
N GLN A 334 -5.85 11.42 -7.19
CA GLN A 334 -5.33 12.25 -6.11
C GLN A 334 -5.31 11.49 -4.76
N LEU A 335 -6.20 10.52 -4.57
CA LEU A 335 -6.28 9.72 -3.36
C LEU A 335 -5.24 8.60 -3.31
N VAL A 336 -4.94 7.97 -4.45
CA VAL A 336 -4.14 6.74 -4.51
C VAL A 336 -3.13 6.79 -5.66
N ASP A 337 -1.86 6.55 -5.35
CA ASP A 337 -0.76 6.50 -6.32
C ASP A 337 -0.16 5.09 -6.51
N GLY A 338 -0.77 4.06 -5.93
CA GLY A 338 -0.34 2.66 -5.99
C GLY A 338 0.84 2.30 -5.06
N ARG A 339 1.44 3.26 -4.34
CA ARG A 339 2.67 3.06 -3.56
C ARG A 339 2.45 2.84 -2.07
N GLY A 340 1.22 2.52 -1.66
CA GLY A 340 0.88 2.37 -0.25
C GLY A 340 1.65 1.24 0.45
N ALA A 341 1.80 0.07 -0.20
CA ALA A 341 2.57 -1.05 0.35
C ALA A 341 4.05 -0.68 0.62
N LEU A 342 4.67 0.11 -0.27
CA LEU A 342 6.03 0.63 -0.05
C LEU A 342 6.11 1.56 1.16
N ARG A 343 5.08 2.40 1.38
CA ARG A 343 5.03 3.29 2.55
C ARG A 343 4.84 2.53 3.85
N VAL A 344 4.00 1.50 3.84
CA VAL A 344 3.81 0.61 5.00
C VAL A 344 5.10 -0.13 5.31
N ALA A 345 5.72 -0.75 4.31
CA ALA A 345 7.01 -1.45 4.49
C ALA A 345 8.10 -0.51 5.02
N ALA A 346 8.20 0.72 4.50
CA ALA A 346 9.13 1.73 4.99
C ALA A 346 8.85 2.15 6.45
N ALA A 347 7.58 2.19 6.85
CA ALA A 347 7.20 2.48 8.23
C ALA A 347 7.62 1.37 9.20
N LEU A 348 7.46 0.10 8.79
CA LEU A 348 7.90 -1.07 9.56
C LEU A 348 9.44 -1.12 9.63
N ALA A 349 10.12 -1.00 8.50
CA ALA A 349 11.57 -1.00 8.40
C ALA A 349 12.21 0.17 9.17
N GLY A 350 11.62 1.36 9.13
CA GLY A 350 12.08 2.53 9.88
C GLY A 350 12.16 2.31 11.38
N ALA A 351 11.38 1.41 11.94
CA ALA A 351 11.42 1.07 13.36
C ALA A 351 12.59 0.13 13.73
N VAL A 352 13.14 -0.63 12.77
CA VAL A 352 14.23 -1.60 12.99
C VAL A 352 15.55 -1.17 12.36
N LEU A 353 15.53 -0.21 11.43
CA LEU A 353 16.72 0.32 10.76
C LEU A 353 17.66 0.96 11.80
N LYS A 354 18.90 0.55 11.82
CA LYS A 354 19.93 1.08 12.70
C LYS A 354 20.73 2.15 11.97
N LEU A 355 20.88 3.32 12.60
CA LEU A 355 21.82 4.34 12.15
C LEU A 355 23.05 4.32 13.03
N ARG A 356 24.21 4.39 12.41
CA ARG A 356 25.48 4.60 13.09
C ARG A 356 26.31 5.67 12.39
N LEU A 357 27.20 6.30 13.11
CA LEU A 357 28.22 7.17 12.51
C LEU A 357 29.14 6.36 11.60
N ALA A 358 29.48 6.94 10.47
CA ALA A 358 30.49 6.37 9.59
C ALA A 358 31.87 6.40 10.25
N THR A 359 32.71 5.45 9.89
CA THR A 359 34.11 5.34 10.30
C THR A 359 35.03 5.25 9.08
N LEU A 360 36.33 5.17 9.29
CA LEU A 360 37.28 4.94 8.18
C LEU A 360 37.12 3.56 7.54
N ASP A 361 36.57 2.58 8.28
CA ASP A 361 36.29 1.23 7.75
C ASP A 361 35.17 1.26 6.70
N ASP A 362 34.35 2.29 6.67
CA ASP A 362 33.32 2.48 5.65
C ASP A 362 33.84 3.13 4.36
N ALA A 363 35.13 3.42 4.26
CA ALA A 363 35.67 4.17 3.12
C ALA A 363 35.35 3.54 1.77
N GLN A 364 35.48 2.20 1.64
CA GLN A 364 35.15 1.51 0.38
C GLN A 364 33.66 1.57 0.07
N LEU A 365 32.81 1.31 1.05
CA LEU A 365 31.36 1.36 0.90
C LEU A 365 30.89 2.76 0.44
N LEU A 366 31.42 3.80 1.05
CA LEU A 366 31.11 5.19 0.73
C LEU A 366 31.62 5.59 -0.67
N PHE A 367 32.80 5.10 -1.03
CA PHE A 367 33.41 5.33 -2.35
C PHE A 367 32.58 4.68 -3.47
N ASP A 368 32.29 3.39 -3.34
CA ASP A 368 31.52 2.65 -4.33
C ASP A 368 30.10 3.21 -4.45
N GLY A 369 29.45 3.48 -3.32
CA GLY A 369 28.11 4.06 -3.29
C GLY A 369 28.03 5.43 -3.97
N ARG A 370 28.99 6.33 -3.73
CA ARG A 370 29.03 7.66 -4.35
C ARG A 370 29.40 7.59 -5.85
N ASN A 371 30.21 6.62 -6.25
CA ASN A 371 30.62 6.42 -7.63
C ASN A 371 29.65 5.58 -8.46
N ALA A 372 28.65 4.95 -7.84
CA ALA A 372 27.60 4.24 -8.56
C ALA A 372 26.89 5.18 -9.57
N GLU A 373 26.67 4.71 -10.80
CA GLU A 373 26.06 5.50 -11.87
C GLU A 373 24.70 6.08 -11.47
N ALA A 374 23.88 5.26 -10.80
CA ALA A 374 22.56 5.65 -10.31
C ALA A 374 22.61 6.83 -9.31
N VAL A 375 23.73 7.02 -8.59
CA VAL A 375 23.94 8.12 -7.64
C VAL A 375 24.57 9.31 -8.36
N ARG A 376 25.64 9.09 -9.15
CA ARG A 376 26.35 10.16 -9.84
C ARG A 376 25.46 11.00 -10.74
N ARG A 377 24.61 10.37 -11.56
CA ARG A 377 23.73 11.08 -12.50
C ARG A 377 22.77 12.09 -11.82
N TRP A 378 22.51 11.92 -10.53
CA TRP A 378 21.65 12.80 -9.74
C TRP A 378 22.43 13.63 -8.72
N SER A 379 23.75 13.64 -8.81
CA SER A 379 24.61 14.52 -8.02
C SER A 379 24.85 15.85 -8.71
N LEU A 380 25.12 16.89 -7.93
CA LEU A 380 25.47 18.22 -8.48
C LEU A 380 26.76 18.15 -9.33
N ASP A 381 27.72 17.35 -8.88
CA ASP A 381 28.89 16.95 -9.68
C ASP A 381 28.75 15.49 -10.09
N THR A 382 28.68 15.24 -11.39
CA THR A 382 28.51 13.91 -11.98
C THR A 382 29.82 13.18 -12.24
N ALA A 383 30.98 13.83 -12.02
CA ALA A 383 32.28 13.20 -12.21
C ALA A 383 32.50 12.04 -11.22
N ALA A 384 33.23 11.04 -11.64
CA ALA A 384 33.71 10.01 -10.71
C ALA A 384 34.76 10.62 -9.77
N ILE A 385 34.68 10.24 -8.50
CA ILE A 385 35.63 10.69 -7.48
C ILE A 385 36.78 9.71 -7.44
N GLU A 386 38.01 10.23 -7.44
CA GLU A 386 39.24 9.42 -7.29
C GLU A 386 39.43 9.00 -5.84
N TRP A 387 40.01 7.82 -5.62
CA TRP A 387 40.22 7.23 -4.28
C TRP A 387 40.97 8.16 -3.30
N PRO A 388 42.11 8.79 -3.69
CA PRO A 388 42.82 9.69 -2.77
C PRO A 388 42.00 10.92 -2.37
N GLN A 389 41.20 11.48 -3.32
CA GLN A 389 40.31 12.58 -3.06
C GLN A 389 39.19 12.18 -2.08
N HIS A 390 38.64 10.97 -2.26
CA HIS A 390 37.62 10.40 -1.38
C HIS A 390 38.12 10.24 0.05
N LEU A 391 39.32 9.65 0.25
CA LEU A 391 39.90 9.48 1.57
C LEU A 391 40.15 10.82 2.29
N ASN A 392 40.65 11.82 1.56
CA ASN A 392 40.85 13.16 2.11
C ASN A 392 39.51 13.80 2.57
N TRP A 393 38.48 13.67 1.73
CA TRP A 393 37.15 14.14 2.06
C TRP A 393 36.55 13.40 3.26
N LEU A 394 36.70 12.06 3.32
CA LEU A 394 36.19 11.26 4.43
C LEU A 394 36.87 11.65 5.74
N ASN A 395 38.20 11.73 5.76
CA ASN A 395 38.94 12.18 6.93
C ASN A 395 38.52 13.57 7.42
N ALA A 396 38.33 14.52 6.52
CA ALA A 396 37.84 15.85 6.84
C ALA A 396 36.38 15.81 7.36
N SER A 397 35.53 14.96 6.76
CA SER A 397 34.14 14.80 7.16
C SER A 397 33.98 14.22 8.56
N LEU A 398 34.75 13.19 8.91
CA LEU A 398 34.73 12.55 10.23
C LEU A 398 35.22 13.47 11.37
N ARG A 399 36.02 14.46 11.05
CA ARG A 399 36.54 15.45 12.03
C ARG A 399 35.64 16.72 12.16
N ASN A 400 34.65 16.86 11.27
CA ASN A 400 33.83 18.08 11.26
C ASN A 400 32.66 17.95 12.26
N PRO A 401 32.62 18.73 13.35
CA PRO A 401 31.56 18.64 14.35
C PRO A 401 30.19 19.13 13.82
N GLN A 402 30.17 19.87 12.71
CA GLN A 402 28.96 20.34 12.03
C GLN A 402 28.50 19.36 10.94
N ARG A 403 29.08 18.15 10.86
CA ARG A 403 28.70 17.12 9.91
C ARG A 403 28.41 15.81 10.60
N LEU A 404 27.24 15.27 10.34
CA LEU A 404 26.89 13.88 10.66
C LEU A 404 26.89 13.08 9.36
N LEU A 405 27.81 12.11 9.27
CA LEU A 405 27.85 11.13 8.19
C LEU A 405 27.40 9.78 8.77
N LEU A 406 26.27 9.28 8.30
CA LEU A 406 25.57 8.14 8.87
C LEU A 406 25.46 7.02 7.85
N ILE A 407 25.71 5.81 8.31
CA ILE A 407 25.38 4.57 7.59
C ILE A 407 24.09 4.01 8.17
N ALA A 408 23.19 3.63 7.29
CA ALA A 408 21.94 2.95 7.65
C ALA A 408 22.11 1.45 7.40
N ASP A 409 22.02 0.66 8.45
CA ASP A 409 22.14 -0.79 8.41
C ASP A 409 20.79 -1.46 8.66
N ALA A 410 20.45 -2.43 7.82
CA ALA A 410 19.44 -3.45 8.04
C ALA A 410 20.13 -4.77 8.42
N ASP A 411 19.35 -5.81 8.75
CA ASP A 411 19.91 -7.09 9.19
C ASP A 411 20.78 -7.79 8.12
N ASP A 412 20.55 -7.50 6.86
CA ASP A 412 21.24 -8.06 5.70
C ASP A 412 22.33 -7.11 5.14
N GLY A 413 22.73 -6.09 5.90
CA GLY A 413 23.80 -5.17 5.56
C GLY A 413 23.37 -3.73 5.35
N ALA A 414 24.32 -2.92 4.88
CA ALA A 414 24.11 -1.51 4.65
C ALA A 414 23.04 -1.23 3.57
N VAL A 415 22.21 -0.25 3.81
CA VAL A 415 21.07 0.15 2.95
C VAL A 415 21.36 1.44 2.23
N GLY A 416 21.98 2.40 2.92
CA GLY A 416 22.21 3.72 2.36
C GLY A 416 22.97 4.62 3.31
N VAL A 417 23.22 5.82 2.85
CA VAL A 417 24.03 6.83 3.53
C VAL A 417 23.23 8.11 3.67
N LEU A 418 23.30 8.71 4.86
CA LEU A 418 22.81 10.05 5.12
C LEU A 418 23.96 10.95 5.52
N ARG A 419 23.96 12.17 5.03
CA ARG A 419 24.84 13.23 5.50
C ARG A 419 24.00 14.43 5.87
N TYR A 420 24.24 14.97 7.05
CA TYR A 420 23.70 16.24 7.50
C TYR A 420 24.81 17.24 7.71
N ASP A 421 24.66 18.43 7.16
CA ASP A 421 25.59 19.56 7.33
C ASP A 421 24.87 20.68 8.08
N LEU A 422 25.26 20.95 9.32
CA LEU A 422 24.63 21.95 10.20
C LEU A 422 25.16 23.37 9.89
N ARG A 423 24.25 24.31 9.75
CA ARG A 423 24.53 25.75 9.58
C ARG A 423 23.60 26.54 10.52
N GLY A 424 24.10 26.87 11.69
CA GLY A 424 23.29 27.54 12.72
C GLY A 424 22.17 26.63 13.24
N PHE A 425 20.91 26.94 12.97
CA PHE A 425 19.73 26.15 13.37
C PHE A 425 19.15 25.32 12.23
N GLU A 426 19.77 25.32 11.08
CA GLU A 426 19.37 24.59 9.88
C GLU A 426 20.37 23.50 9.53
N ALA A 427 19.90 22.33 9.13
CA ALA A 427 20.73 21.27 8.61
C ALA A 427 20.34 20.89 7.18
N GLU A 428 21.33 20.83 6.29
CA GLU A 428 21.11 20.34 4.93
C GLU A 428 21.33 18.83 4.90
N VAL A 429 20.31 18.06 4.46
CA VAL A 429 20.38 16.61 4.31
C VAL A 429 20.69 16.21 2.87
N SER A 430 21.63 15.28 2.74
CA SER A 430 21.90 14.57 1.51
C SER A 430 21.82 13.06 1.78
N LEU A 431 21.16 12.30 0.90
CA LEU A 431 21.05 10.86 1.05
C LEU A 431 21.22 10.14 -0.29
N TYR A 432 21.73 8.95 -0.23
CA TYR A 432 21.64 7.99 -1.33
C TYR A 432 21.47 6.58 -0.81
N LEU A 433 20.84 5.74 -1.63
CA LEU A 433 20.70 4.31 -1.37
C LEU A 433 21.80 3.55 -2.11
N LEU A 434 22.26 2.47 -1.51
CA LEU A 434 23.24 1.57 -2.10
C LEU A 434 22.60 0.74 -3.23
N GLU A 435 23.45 0.15 -4.06
CA GLU A 435 23.02 -0.72 -5.15
C GLU A 435 22.15 -1.88 -4.63
N GLY A 436 21.10 -2.24 -5.39
CA GLY A 436 20.11 -3.23 -4.96
C GLY A 436 19.06 -2.74 -3.95
N ARG A 437 19.20 -1.52 -3.40
CA ARG A 437 18.26 -0.96 -2.40
C ARG A 437 17.31 0.10 -3.00
N LEU A 438 17.47 0.45 -4.27
CA LEU A 438 16.66 1.46 -4.96
C LEU A 438 15.23 0.98 -5.20
N GLY A 439 14.25 1.90 -5.09
CA GLY A 439 12.84 1.63 -5.39
C GLY A 439 12.09 0.81 -4.34
N LEU A 440 12.73 0.36 -3.27
CA LEU A 440 12.17 -0.48 -2.22
C LEU A 440 11.60 0.30 -1.01
N GLY A 441 11.49 1.64 -1.10
CA GLY A 441 10.96 2.47 -0.02
C GLY A 441 11.94 2.84 1.10
N TRP A 442 13.18 2.38 1.05
CA TRP A 442 14.20 2.65 2.07
C TRP A 442 14.49 4.14 2.29
N GLY A 443 14.43 4.97 1.24
CA GLY A 443 14.71 6.41 1.36
C GLY A 443 13.85 7.13 2.40
N ARG A 444 12.59 6.72 2.55
CA ARG A 444 11.70 7.28 3.60
C ARG A 444 12.07 6.79 4.99
N ALA A 445 12.41 5.50 5.10
CA ALA A 445 12.86 4.93 6.36
C ALA A 445 14.14 5.62 6.84
N LEU A 446 15.10 5.86 5.93
CA LEU A 446 16.32 6.59 6.23
C LEU A 446 16.03 8.00 6.75
N LEU A 447 15.19 8.78 6.05
CA LEU A 447 14.85 10.14 6.48
C LEU A 447 14.19 10.14 7.87
N ALA A 448 13.19 9.28 8.10
CA ALA A 448 12.50 9.22 9.39
C ALA A 448 13.45 8.90 10.56
N ARG A 449 14.36 7.93 10.36
CA ARG A 449 15.39 7.59 11.38
C ARG A 449 16.46 8.67 11.48
N GLY A 450 16.84 9.27 10.36
CA GLY A 450 17.81 10.37 10.31
C GLY A 450 17.35 11.59 11.08
N GLU A 451 16.10 11.99 10.93
CA GLU A 451 15.52 13.10 11.69
C GLU A 451 15.54 12.86 13.20
N ALA A 452 15.19 11.65 13.65
CA ALA A 452 15.26 11.29 15.06
C ALA A 452 16.70 11.37 15.58
N PHE A 453 17.66 10.82 14.82
CA PHE A 453 19.07 10.82 15.17
C PHE A 453 19.65 12.24 15.29
N VAL A 454 19.31 13.11 14.32
CA VAL A 454 19.82 14.49 14.28
C VAL A 454 19.22 15.33 15.40
N ARG A 455 17.96 15.16 15.75
CA ARG A 455 17.32 15.86 16.90
C ARG A 455 17.98 15.51 18.22
N GLU A 456 18.44 14.28 18.37
CA GLU A 456 19.18 13.85 19.55
C GLU A 456 20.58 14.47 19.63
N HIS A 457 21.28 14.58 18.46
CA HIS A 457 22.65 15.08 18.41
C HIS A 457 22.74 16.61 18.32
N TRP A 458 21.76 17.26 17.67
CA TRP A 458 21.67 18.71 17.53
C TRP A 458 20.30 19.24 17.97
N PRO A 459 20.03 19.27 19.30
CA PRO A 459 18.71 19.68 19.83
C PRO A 459 18.29 21.11 19.42
N GLN A 460 19.26 21.97 19.09
CA GLN A 460 19.02 23.35 18.64
C GLN A 460 18.49 23.43 17.19
N MET A 461 18.57 22.36 16.40
CA MET A 461 18.15 22.36 15.01
C MET A 461 16.62 22.48 14.89
N THR A 462 16.15 23.39 14.07
CA THR A 462 14.71 23.64 13.86
C THR A 462 14.24 23.37 12.44
N VAL A 463 15.16 23.36 11.47
CA VAL A 463 14.84 23.22 10.04
C VAL A 463 15.79 22.20 9.40
N VAL A 464 15.23 21.32 8.56
CA VAL A 464 16.00 20.45 7.67
C VAL A 464 15.69 20.81 6.24
N THR A 465 16.72 21.08 5.44
CA THR A 465 16.62 21.37 4.01
C THR A 465 17.24 20.27 3.17
N ALA A 466 16.83 20.17 1.91
CA ALA A 466 17.41 19.27 0.94
C ALA A 466 17.43 19.90 -0.45
N GLN A 467 18.51 19.67 -1.20
CA GLN A 467 18.61 20.06 -2.60
C GLN A 467 18.35 18.85 -3.50
N VAL A 468 17.38 18.97 -4.39
CA VAL A 468 16.99 17.89 -5.31
C VAL A 468 16.92 18.43 -6.74
N LEU A 469 17.61 17.80 -7.66
CA LEU A 469 17.55 18.17 -9.08
C LEU A 469 16.13 17.93 -9.63
N PRO A 470 15.56 18.85 -10.43
CA PRO A 470 14.16 18.81 -10.89
C PRO A 470 13.77 17.52 -11.60
N GLY A 471 14.70 16.89 -12.32
CA GLY A 471 14.49 15.61 -13.02
C GLY A 471 14.51 14.38 -12.09
N ASN A 472 14.97 14.50 -10.85
CA ASN A 472 15.06 13.40 -9.90
C ASN A 472 13.71 13.13 -9.21
N ARG A 473 12.74 12.64 -9.98
CA ARG A 473 11.39 12.32 -9.48
C ARG A 473 11.38 11.38 -8.28
N PRO A 474 12.21 10.31 -8.22
CA PRO A 474 12.26 9.44 -7.04
C PRO A 474 12.58 10.21 -5.75
N SER A 475 13.62 11.05 -5.74
CA SER A 475 13.99 11.85 -4.57
C SER A 475 12.93 12.89 -4.22
N LEU A 476 12.37 13.59 -5.21
CA LEU A 476 11.26 14.53 -4.99
C LEU A 476 10.08 13.87 -4.29
N ASN A 477 9.73 12.64 -4.68
CA ASN A 477 8.67 11.89 -4.03
C ASN A 477 9.03 11.47 -2.60
N VAL A 478 10.28 11.02 -2.37
CA VAL A 478 10.76 10.63 -1.03
C VAL A 478 10.68 11.81 -0.06
N PHE A 479 11.20 12.98 -0.45
CA PHE A 479 11.17 14.18 0.40
C PHE A 479 9.75 14.70 0.62
N ARG A 480 8.92 14.80 -0.42
CA ARG A 480 7.51 15.18 -0.27
C ARG A 480 6.76 14.26 0.66
N ASP A 481 6.95 12.96 0.49
CA ASP A 481 6.33 11.94 1.33
C ASP A 481 6.85 11.95 2.78
N ALA A 482 8.05 12.47 3.03
CA ALA A 482 8.61 12.71 4.35
C ALA A 482 8.16 14.04 4.97
N GLY A 483 7.29 14.80 4.31
CA GLY A 483 6.73 16.05 4.84
C GLY A 483 7.52 17.31 4.46
N PHE A 484 8.52 17.20 3.58
CA PHE A 484 9.21 18.38 3.08
C PHE A 484 8.34 19.17 2.11
N ALA A 485 8.25 20.48 2.30
CA ALA A 485 7.60 21.41 1.39
C ALA A 485 8.63 22.02 0.43
N GLN A 486 8.26 22.16 -0.84
CA GLN A 486 9.12 22.83 -1.82
C GLN A 486 9.12 24.35 -1.55
N SER A 487 10.26 24.91 -1.20
CA SER A 487 10.42 26.33 -0.83
C SER A 487 11.02 27.21 -1.93
N ALA A 488 11.76 26.63 -2.89
CA ALA A 488 12.40 27.35 -3.97
C ALA A 488 12.49 26.54 -5.27
N CYS A 489 12.53 27.25 -6.41
CA CYS A 489 12.89 26.72 -7.72
C CYS A 489 14.08 27.51 -8.26
N VAL A 490 15.13 26.85 -8.71
CA VAL A 490 16.28 27.48 -9.35
C VAL A 490 16.17 27.28 -10.86
N PHE A 491 16.17 28.37 -11.62
CA PHE A 491 16.21 28.36 -13.08
C PHE A 491 17.63 28.67 -13.55
N THR A 492 18.22 27.81 -14.37
CA THR A 492 19.56 28.03 -14.93
C THR A 492 19.45 28.11 -16.44
N LYS A 493 20.05 29.19 -17.00
CA LYS A 493 20.25 29.36 -18.44
C LYS A 493 21.74 29.31 -18.73
N VAL A 494 22.17 28.33 -19.50
CA VAL A 494 23.57 28.32 -20.01
C VAL A 494 23.62 29.27 -21.18
N LEU A 495 24.42 30.32 -21.02
CA LEU A 495 24.76 31.20 -22.14
C LEU A 495 25.95 30.57 -22.86
N LYS A 496 25.80 30.26 -24.15
CA LYS A 496 26.94 29.80 -24.96
C LYS A 496 27.99 30.88 -24.96
N ASP A 497 29.22 30.57 -24.56
CA ASP A 497 30.37 31.44 -24.80
C ASP A 497 30.55 31.60 -26.30
N HIS A 498 30.60 32.84 -26.74
CA HIS A 498 30.94 33.24 -28.12
C HIS A 498 32.46 33.10 -28.36
N ARG A 499 33.02 31.91 -28.10
CA ARG A 499 34.39 31.56 -28.44
C ARG A 499 34.42 30.16 -28.99
N ASP A 500 34.05 30.05 -30.23
CA ASP A 500 34.50 29.03 -31.20
C ASP A 500 33.88 29.43 -32.56
N GLU A 501 34.50 30.39 -33.21
CA GLU A 501 34.60 30.55 -34.67
C GLU A 501 36.06 30.31 -35.09
#